data_8ab048110fb865fbb9bd68825e1e79d7
#
_entry.id   8ab048110fb865fbb9bd68825e1e79d7
#
_cell.length_a   1.000
_cell.length_b   1.000
_cell.length_c   1.000
_cell.angle_alpha   90.00
_cell.angle_beta   90.00
_cell.angle_gamma   90.00
#
_symmetry.space_group_name_H-M   'P 1'
#
loop_
_entity.id
_entity.type
_entity.pdbx_description
1 polymer ?
#
loop_
_entity_poly.entity_id
_entity_poly.type
_entity_poly.pdbx_seq_one_letter_code
_entity_poly.pdbx_strand_id
1 'polypeptide(L)'
;MIKHLLVAFLLVGIGAMSESLLAQTKEATQAQSAGAQDNARISDQDIDLLRKDLRAKKKQLVAANLNLTVGQATEFWPVYDQYIAEQTKIHDQKYAVIKEFASSWGSITDEKALDLTKRALAVDEQVTSLRTKYISNFLKVLPGKQVATFFQIDRRIQMMVDLQLMSQLPLVQSQ
;
A
#
# COMPACT_ATOMS: atom_id res chain seq x y z
N MET A 1 13.78 27.21 -8.02
CA MET A 1 13.23 28.57 -8.05
C MET A 1 11.91 28.58 -7.32
N ILE A 2 11.96 29.14 -6.14
CA ILE A 2 10.85 29.26 -5.17
C ILE A 2 10.09 30.52 -5.54
N LYS A 3 8.78 30.43 -5.71
CA LYS A 3 7.93 31.63 -5.81
C LYS A 3 6.93 31.62 -4.64
N HIS A 4 7.17 32.60 -3.79
CA HIS A 4 6.32 33.03 -2.70
C HIS A 4 4.96 33.49 -3.21
N LEU A 5 3.88 33.19 -2.50
CA LEU A 5 2.64 33.91 -2.63
C LEU A 5 2.18 34.47 -1.29
N LEU A 6 2.05 35.76 -1.30
CA LEU A 6 1.74 36.67 -0.22
C LEU A 6 0.38 36.42 0.44
N VAL A 7 0.40 36.50 1.77
CA VAL A 7 -0.77 36.69 2.63
C VAL A 7 -1.09 38.18 2.65
N ALA A 8 -2.27 38.55 2.20
CA ALA A 8 -2.82 39.87 2.42
C ALA A 8 -3.81 39.83 3.59
N PHE A 9 -3.46 40.48 4.66
CA PHE A 9 -4.31 40.81 5.80
C PHE A 9 -5.23 41.97 5.41
N LEU A 10 -6.51 41.83 5.61
CA LEU A 10 -7.43 42.98 5.65
C LEU A 10 -8.33 42.84 6.86
N LEU A 11 -7.99 43.62 7.87
CA LEU A 11 -8.82 43.93 9.03
C LEU A 11 -9.72 45.10 8.66
N VAL A 12 -11.03 44.94 8.78
CA VAL A 12 -11.97 45.99 9.16
C VAL A 12 -13.38 45.40 9.49
N GLY A 13 -13.95 45.81 10.63
CA GLY A 13 -15.40 45.91 10.80
C GLY A 13 -16.03 45.05 11.88
N ILE A 14 -16.04 45.56 13.11
CA ILE A 14 -16.92 45.12 14.20
C ILE A 14 -18.35 45.57 13.84
N GLY A 15 -19.26 44.61 13.68
CA GLY A 15 -20.68 44.85 13.56
C GLY A 15 -21.45 43.60 13.93
N ALA A 16 -22.39 43.70 14.83
CA ALA A 16 -23.21 42.66 15.41
C ALA A 16 -23.73 41.66 14.35
N MET A 17 -23.27 40.44 14.39
CA MET A 17 -23.77 39.35 13.56
C MET A 17 -24.64 38.42 14.42
N SER A 18 -25.87 38.31 14.02
CA SER A 18 -26.95 37.53 14.58
C SER A 18 -26.62 36.03 14.68
N GLU A 19 -27.18 35.35 15.67
CA GLU A 19 -27.00 33.92 15.99
C GLU A 19 -27.25 32.94 14.83
N SER A 20 -27.93 33.37 13.76
CA SER A 20 -28.17 32.58 12.55
C SER A 20 -26.91 32.28 11.74
N LEU A 21 -25.85 33.10 11.81
CA LEU A 21 -24.59 32.85 11.07
C LEU A 21 -23.73 31.77 11.75
N LEU A 22 -23.83 31.65 13.08
CA LEU A 22 -23.14 30.62 13.84
C LEU A 22 -23.75 29.21 13.65
N ALA A 23 -25.06 29.14 13.37
CA ALA A 23 -25.73 27.90 13.05
C ALA A 23 -25.32 27.39 11.65
N GLN A 24 -25.28 28.28 10.66
CA GLN A 24 -24.83 27.91 9.29
C GLN A 24 -23.36 27.49 9.21
N THR A 25 -22.49 28.11 10.02
CA THR A 25 -21.07 27.66 10.07
C THR A 25 -20.91 26.31 10.75
N LYS A 26 -21.72 25.97 11.74
CA LYS A 26 -21.70 24.63 12.37
C LYS A 26 -22.23 23.55 11.42
N GLU A 27 -23.30 23.80 10.68
CA GLU A 27 -23.81 22.85 9.69
C GLU A 27 -22.84 22.67 8.51
N ALA A 28 -22.20 23.73 8.02
CA ALA A 28 -21.21 23.65 6.97
C ALA A 28 -19.96 22.89 7.43
N THR A 29 -19.52 23.07 8.69
CA THR A 29 -18.36 22.35 9.25
C THR A 29 -18.68 20.87 9.49
N GLN A 30 -19.92 20.56 9.90
CA GLN A 30 -20.37 19.16 10.06
C GLN A 30 -20.55 18.45 8.71
N ALA A 31 -21.06 19.14 7.70
CA ALA A 31 -21.19 18.59 6.35
C ALA A 31 -19.83 18.37 5.68
N GLN A 32 -18.86 19.27 5.90
CA GLN A 32 -17.49 19.08 5.42
C GLN A 32 -16.75 17.96 6.16
N SER A 33 -16.96 17.77 7.46
CA SER A 33 -16.35 16.67 8.21
C SER A 33 -16.97 15.31 7.84
N ALA A 34 -18.27 15.25 7.57
CA ALA A 34 -18.93 14.04 7.08
C ALA A 34 -18.49 13.67 5.65
N GLY A 35 -18.38 14.66 4.75
CA GLY A 35 -17.88 14.42 3.38
C GLY A 35 -16.38 14.07 3.31
N ALA A 36 -15.56 14.58 4.23
CA ALA A 36 -14.14 14.26 4.31
C ALA A 36 -13.88 12.85 4.85
N GLN A 37 -14.76 12.30 5.67
CA GLN A 37 -14.64 10.93 6.21
C GLN A 37 -15.08 9.86 5.21
N ASP A 38 -15.96 10.18 4.28
CA ASP A 38 -16.41 9.23 3.25
C ASP A 38 -15.42 9.15 2.06
N ASN A 39 -14.67 10.23 1.79
CA ASN A 39 -13.63 10.27 0.76
C ASN A 39 -12.29 9.60 1.18
N ALA A 40 -12.14 9.17 2.42
CA ALA A 40 -10.91 8.54 2.93
C ALA A 40 -10.97 7.01 2.90
N ARG A 41 -12.09 6.40 2.52
CA ARG A 41 -12.20 4.94 2.40
C ARG A 41 -11.88 4.52 0.98
N ILE A 42 -10.62 4.13 0.77
CA ILE A 42 -10.19 3.45 -0.47
C ILE A 42 -11.11 2.24 -0.65
N SER A 43 -11.87 2.19 -1.75
CA SER A 43 -12.76 1.07 -2.05
C SER A 43 -11.97 -0.19 -2.44
N ASP A 44 -12.58 -1.36 -2.30
CA ASP A 44 -11.96 -2.61 -2.77
C ASP A 44 -11.67 -2.55 -4.28
N GLN A 45 -12.46 -1.81 -5.07
CA GLN A 45 -12.22 -1.56 -6.49
C GLN A 45 -10.96 -0.72 -6.75
N ASP A 46 -10.73 0.34 -5.96
CA ASP A 46 -9.53 1.18 -6.10
C ASP A 46 -8.27 0.38 -5.79
N ILE A 47 -8.35 -0.52 -4.81
CA ILE A 47 -7.25 -1.42 -4.46
C ILE A 47 -6.98 -2.42 -5.58
N ASP A 48 -8.00 -2.99 -6.19
CA ASP A 48 -7.82 -3.91 -7.31
C ASP A 48 -7.22 -3.23 -8.54
N LEU A 49 -7.61 -2.00 -8.84
CA LEU A 49 -7.01 -1.19 -9.90
C LEU A 49 -5.54 -0.89 -9.60
N LEU A 50 -5.24 -0.43 -8.38
CA LEU A 50 -3.87 -0.17 -7.94
C LEU A 50 -2.99 -1.42 -8.03
N ARG A 51 -3.52 -2.57 -7.65
CA ARG A 51 -2.84 -3.87 -7.75
C ARG A 51 -2.55 -4.27 -9.19
N LYS A 52 -3.48 -4.02 -10.12
CA LYS A 52 -3.27 -4.28 -11.56
C LYS A 52 -2.16 -3.40 -12.11
N ASP A 53 -2.18 -2.12 -11.80
CA ASP A 53 -1.16 -1.16 -12.23
C ASP A 53 0.22 -1.50 -11.67
N LEU A 54 0.30 -1.85 -10.40
CA LEU A 54 1.55 -2.29 -9.76
C LEU A 54 2.10 -3.56 -10.40
N ARG A 55 1.24 -4.55 -10.72
CA ARG A 55 1.65 -5.77 -11.43
C ARG A 55 2.18 -5.47 -12.82
N ALA A 56 1.49 -4.61 -13.57
CA ALA A 56 1.92 -4.21 -14.91
C ALA A 56 3.26 -3.47 -14.87
N LYS A 57 3.40 -2.48 -13.98
CA LYS A 57 4.66 -1.75 -13.77
C LYS A 57 5.80 -2.67 -13.31
N LYS A 58 5.51 -3.62 -12.42
CA LYS A 58 6.50 -4.62 -11.97
C LYS A 58 7.00 -5.46 -13.14
N LYS A 59 6.10 -5.99 -13.98
CA LYS A 59 6.45 -6.78 -15.17
C LYS A 59 7.32 -5.97 -16.13
N GLN A 60 6.99 -4.70 -16.38
CA GLN A 60 7.77 -3.78 -17.20
C GLN A 60 9.19 -3.54 -16.63
N LEU A 61 9.30 -3.28 -15.32
CA LEU A 61 10.59 -3.07 -14.66
C LEU A 61 11.46 -4.33 -14.71
N VAL A 62 10.88 -5.50 -14.51
CA VAL A 62 11.58 -6.78 -14.64
C VAL A 62 12.08 -6.98 -16.06
N ALA A 63 11.23 -6.77 -17.08
CA ALA A 63 11.57 -6.89 -18.48
C ALA A 63 12.72 -5.95 -18.87
N ALA A 64 12.69 -4.70 -18.42
CA ALA A 64 13.69 -3.68 -18.74
C ALA A 64 15.07 -3.94 -18.11
N ASN A 65 15.14 -4.67 -17.00
CA ASN A 65 16.36 -4.83 -16.22
C ASN A 65 17.01 -6.23 -16.33
N LEU A 66 16.29 -7.25 -16.76
CA LEU A 66 16.83 -8.60 -16.85
C LEU A 66 17.59 -8.89 -18.15
N ASN A 67 17.40 -8.07 -19.20
CA ASN A 67 18.04 -8.26 -20.51
C ASN A 67 17.94 -9.72 -21.00
N LEU A 68 16.71 -10.25 -21.00
CA LEU A 68 16.44 -11.64 -21.38
C LEU A 68 16.65 -11.84 -22.89
N THR A 69 17.30 -12.92 -23.28
CA THR A 69 17.25 -13.41 -24.66
C THR A 69 15.83 -13.91 -24.97
N VAL A 70 15.50 -14.09 -26.27
CA VAL A 70 14.19 -14.61 -26.68
C VAL A 70 13.91 -15.97 -26.03
N GLY A 71 14.89 -16.89 -26.03
CA GLY A 71 14.77 -18.20 -25.39
C GLY A 71 14.53 -18.09 -23.88
N GLN A 72 15.33 -17.28 -23.19
CA GLN A 72 15.14 -17.04 -21.75
C GLN A 72 13.76 -16.45 -21.43
N ALA A 73 13.29 -15.50 -22.25
CA ALA A 73 11.97 -14.89 -22.02
C ALA A 73 10.85 -15.91 -22.13
N THR A 74 10.92 -16.83 -23.11
CA THR A 74 9.92 -17.89 -23.31
C THR A 74 9.79 -18.80 -22.07
N GLU A 75 10.91 -19.12 -21.42
CA GLU A 75 10.92 -19.99 -20.25
C GLU A 75 10.68 -19.22 -18.94
N PHE A 76 11.15 -17.99 -18.84
CA PHE A 76 11.07 -17.17 -17.62
C PHE A 76 9.65 -16.73 -17.30
N TRP A 77 8.89 -16.20 -18.29
CA TRP A 77 7.58 -15.61 -18.02
C TRP A 77 6.55 -16.57 -17.43
N PRO A 78 6.48 -17.84 -17.84
CA PRO A 78 5.60 -18.80 -17.18
C PRO A 78 5.93 -19.02 -15.69
N VAL A 79 7.22 -19.09 -15.34
CA VAL A 79 7.68 -19.23 -13.95
C VAL A 79 7.38 -17.96 -13.15
N TYR A 80 7.59 -16.78 -13.76
CA TYR A 80 7.24 -15.49 -13.19
C TYR A 80 5.75 -15.39 -12.88
N ASP A 81 4.90 -15.75 -13.83
CA ASP A 81 3.44 -15.67 -13.67
C ASP A 81 2.94 -16.59 -12.55
N GLN A 82 3.54 -17.78 -12.39
CA GLN A 82 3.27 -18.68 -11.25
C GLN A 82 3.71 -18.06 -9.93
N TYR A 83 4.93 -17.50 -9.88
CA TYR A 83 5.44 -16.79 -8.70
C TYR A 83 4.52 -15.66 -8.27
N ILE A 84 4.08 -14.82 -9.21
CA ILE A 84 3.19 -13.69 -8.93
C ILE A 84 1.81 -14.17 -8.47
N ALA A 85 1.28 -15.26 -9.01
CA ALA A 85 0.01 -15.83 -8.57
C ALA A 85 0.07 -16.32 -7.11
N GLU A 86 1.15 -17.00 -6.71
CA GLU A 86 1.36 -17.42 -5.32
C GLU A 86 1.61 -16.21 -4.40
N GLN A 87 2.42 -15.25 -4.83
CA GLN A 87 2.69 -14.02 -4.10
C GLN A 87 1.41 -13.21 -3.84
N THR A 88 0.52 -13.13 -4.83
CA THR A 88 -0.75 -12.42 -4.70
C THR A 88 -1.60 -12.99 -3.57
N LYS A 89 -1.70 -14.33 -3.44
CA LYS A 89 -2.46 -14.98 -2.36
C LYS A 89 -1.92 -14.61 -0.97
N ILE A 90 -0.60 -14.48 -0.83
CA ILE A 90 0.03 -14.09 0.44
C ILE A 90 -0.26 -12.60 0.71
N HIS A 91 -0.18 -11.74 -0.30
CA HIS A 91 -0.51 -10.33 -0.14
C HIS A 91 -2.00 -10.09 0.16
N ASP A 92 -2.91 -10.96 -0.30
CA ASP A 92 -4.32 -10.90 0.07
C ASP A 92 -4.52 -11.15 1.57
N GLN A 93 -3.73 -12.05 2.17
CA GLN A 93 -3.73 -12.25 3.62
C GLN A 93 -3.18 -11.02 4.37
N LYS A 94 -2.08 -10.41 3.87
CA LYS A 94 -1.54 -9.16 4.42
C LYS A 94 -2.60 -8.05 4.42
N TYR A 95 -3.28 -7.90 3.30
CA TYR A 95 -4.34 -6.91 3.15
C TYR A 95 -5.51 -7.16 4.11
N ALA A 96 -5.93 -8.41 4.30
CA ALA A 96 -6.97 -8.76 5.25
C ALA A 96 -6.59 -8.38 6.69
N VAL A 97 -5.33 -8.62 7.11
CA VAL A 97 -4.81 -8.20 8.42
C VAL A 97 -4.85 -6.68 8.57
N ILE A 98 -4.41 -5.92 7.56
CA ILE A 98 -4.42 -4.45 7.56
C ILE A 98 -5.85 -3.92 7.67
N LYS A 99 -6.77 -4.47 6.91
CA LYS A 99 -8.19 -4.08 6.90
C LYS A 99 -8.86 -4.35 8.26
N GLU A 100 -8.55 -5.48 8.87
CA GLU A 100 -9.02 -5.85 10.19
C GLU A 100 -8.46 -4.92 11.28
N PHE A 101 -7.18 -4.58 11.21
CA PHE A 101 -6.56 -3.60 12.08
C PHE A 101 -7.24 -2.23 11.96
N ALA A 102 -7.42 -1.72 10.72
CA ALA A 102 -8.05 -0.43 10.48
C ALA A 102 -9.49 -0.38 11.01
N SER A 103 -10.24 -1.48 10.91
CA SER A 103 -11.63 -1.55 11.41
C SER A 103 -11.74 -1.65 12.92
N SER A 104 -10.71 -2.15 13.62
CA SER A 104 -10.69 -2.29 15.08
C SER A 104 -9.96 -1.16 15.80
N TRP A 105 -9.39 -0.21 15.07
CA TRP A 105 -8.47 0.80 15.59
C TRP A 105 -8.95 1.51 16.86
N GLY A 106 -10.09 1.98 17.01
CA GLY A 106 -10.56 2.75 18.19
C GLY A 106 -10.93 1.89 19.40
N SER A 107 -10.97 0.55 19.25
CA SER A 107 -11.44 -0.40 20.29
C SER A 107 -10.62 -1.68 20.33
N ILE A 108 -9.39 -1.63 19.85
CA ILE A 108 -8.51 -2.80 19.78
C ILE A 108 -8.12 -3.25 21.20
N THR A 109 -8.32 -4.55 21.51
CA THR A 109 -7.85 -5.15 22.75
C THR A 109 -6.42 -5.65 22.61
N ASP A 110 -5.74 -5.90 23.75
CA ASP A 110 -4.38 -6.45 23.76
C ASP A 110 -4.29 -7.79 23.03
N GLU A 111 -5.26 -8.67 23.25
CA GLU A 111 -5.30 -9.99 22.59
C GLU A 111 -5.44 -9.81 21.08
N LYS A 112 -6.29 -8.87 20.63
CA LYS A 112 -6.51 -8.60 19.23
C LYS A 112 -5.27 -7.98 18.56
N ALA A 113 -4.63 -7.03 19.25
CA ALA A 113 -3.39 -6.44 18.79
C ALA A 113 -2.28 -7.49 18.61
N LEU A 114 -2.13 -8.39 19.58
CA LEU A 114 -1.15 -9.50 19.51
C LEU A 114 -1.50 -10.51 18.42
N ASP A 115 -2.79 -10.87 18.24
CA ASP A 115 -3.22 -11.75 17.14
C ASP A 115 -2.85 -11.15 15.78
N LEU A 116 -3.23 -9.89 15.54
CA LEU A 116 -2.92 -9.22 14.28
C LEU A 116 -1.40 -9.11 14.04
N THR A 117 -0.62 -8.84 15.08
CA THR A 117 0.85 -8.81 15.00
C THR A 117 1.41 -10.17 14.57
N LYS A 118 0.97 -11.26 15.21
CA LYS A 118 1.41 -12.62 14.87
C LYS A 118 1.06 -12.98 13.43
N ARG A 119 -0.14 -12.64 12.99
CA ARG A 119 -0.59 -12.89 11.60
C ARG A 119 0.19 -12.06 10.59
N ALA A 120 0.52 -10.80 10.90
CA ALA A 120 1.37 -9.97 10.04
C ALA A 120 2.77 -10.57 9.88
N LEU A 121 3.40 -11.01 10.97
CA LEU A 121 4.72 -11.65 10.93
C LEU A 121 4.68 -12.99 10.18
N ALA A 122 3.62 -13.79 10.34
CA ALA A 122 3.44 -15.04 9.60
C ALA A 122 3.32 -14.79 8.07
N VAL A 123 2.70 -13.69 7.65
CA VAL A 123 2.66 -13.29 6.24
C VAL A 123 4.05 -12.93 5.73
N ASP A 124 4.85 -12.18 6.48
CA ASP A 124 6.21 -11.82 6.08
C ASP A 124 7.11 -13.07 5.97
N GLU A 125 6.94 -14.05 6.85
CA GLU A 125 7.60 -15.36 6.75
C GLU A 125 7.19 -16.12 5.48
N GLN A 126 5.90 -16.15 5.14
CA GLN A 126 5.41 -16.76 3.91
C GLN A 126 6.00 -16.11 2.66
N VAL A 127 6.11 -14.77 2.62
CA VAL A 127 6.76 -14.05 1.51
C VAL A 127 8.22 -14.47 1.37
N THR A 128 8.94 -14.57 2.48
CA THR A 128 10.35 -14.99 2.49
C THR A 128 10.50 -16.42 2.02
N SER A 129 9.68 -17.33 2.52
CA SER A 129 9.65 -18.75 2.14
C SER A 129 9.33 -18.93 0.66
N LEU A 130 8.37 -18.16 0.12
CA LEU A 130 8.03 -18.17 -1.29
C LEU A 130 9.23 -17.75 -2.16
N ARG A 131 9.93 -16.68 -1.79
CA ARG A 131 11.13 -16.23 -2.51
C ARG A 131 12.19 -17.32 -2.52
N THR A 132 12.46 -17.91 -1.38
CA THR A 132 13.44 -19.00 -1.24
C THR A 132 13.07 -20.20 -2.11
N LYS A 133 11.81 -20.63 -2.10
CA LYS A 133 11.28 -21.69 -2.97
C LYS A 133 11.54 -21.41 -4.45
N TYR A 134 11.30 -20.17 -4.88
CA TYR A 134 11.39 -19.81 -6.29
C TYR A 134 12.82 -19.53 -6.78
N ILE A 135 13.82 -19.40 -5.91
CA ILE A 135 15.23 -19.33 -6.34
C ILE A 135 15.57 -20.52 -7.23
N SER A 136 15.26 -21.75 -6.80
CA SER A 136 15.57 -22.97 -7.56
C SER A 136 14.76 -23.05 -8.86
N ASN A 137 13.53 -22.54 -8.89
CA ASN A 137 12.72 -22.54 -10.10
C ASN A 137 13.29 -21.56 -11.14
N PHE A 138 13.66 -20.35 -10.73
CA PHE A 138 14.27 -19.37 -11.64
C PHE A 138 15.68 -19.78 -12.09
N LEU A 139 16.46 -20.49 -11.27
CA LEU A 139 17.79 -21.02 -11.67
C LEU A 139 17.71 -22.06 -12.78
N LYS A 140 16.56 -22.68 -13.02
CA LYS A 140 16.38 -23.60 -14.17
C LYS A 140 16.33 -22.86 -15.50
N VAL A 141 15.96 -21.59 -15.50
CA VAL A 141 15.69 -20.79 -16.70
C VAL A 141 16.59 -19.55 -16.82
N LEU A 142 17.26 -19.14 -15.75
CA LEU A 142 18.13 -17.95 -15.72
C LEU A 142 19.46 -18.22 -15.02
N PRO A 143 20.56 -17.57 -15.45
CA PRO A 143 21.80 -17.51 -14.68
C PRO A 143 21.61 -16.84 -13.32
N GLY A 144 22.40 -17.24 -12.32
CA GLY A 144 22.31 -16.75 -10.94
C GLY A 144 22.34 -15.22 -10.79
N LYS A 145 23.12 -14.50 -11.61
CA LYS A 145 23.12 -13.02 -11.59
C LYS A 145 21.76 -12.43 -11.98
N GLN A 146 21.11 -12.97 -13.01
CA GLN A 146 19.76 -12.51 -13.41
C GLN A 146 18.72 -12.88 -12.37
N VAL A 147 18.80 -14.06 -11.73
CA VAL A 147 17.93 -14.41 -10.58
C VAL A 147 18.11 -13.42 -9.43
N ALA A 148 19.36 -13.09 -9.09
CA ALA A 148 19.63 -12.08 -8.06
C ALA A 148 19.04 -10.71 -8.43
N THR A 149 19.22 -10.27 -9.67
CA THR A 149 18.64 -9.01 -10.17
C THR A 149 17.11 -9.03 -10.07
N PHE A 150 16.47 -10.13 -10.46
CA PHE A 150 15.01 -10.27 -10.33
C PHE A 150 14.55 -10.09 -8.88
N PHE A 151 15.15 -10.80 -7.92
CA PHE A 151 14.74 -10.67 -6.51
C PHE A 151 15.10 -9.32 -5.89
N GLN A 152 16.16 -8.64 -6.37
CA GLN A 152 16.42 -7.26 -5.96
C GLN A 152 15.31 -6.30 -6.43
N ILE A 153 14.83 -6.44 -7.67
CA ILE A 153 13.72 -5.64 -8.20
C ILE A 153 12.44 -5.96 -7.42
N ASP A 154 12.10 -7.24 -7.29
CA ASP A 154 10.92 -7.70 -6.54
C ASP A 154 10.88 -7.13 -5.12
N ARG A 155 12.01 -7.23 -4.40
CA ARG A 155 12.12 -6.72 -3.03
C ARG A 155 11.99 -5.20 -2.95
N ARG A 156 12.63 -4.45 -3.85
CA ARG A 156 12.54 -2.98 -3.87
C ARG A 156 11.12 -2.50 -4.09
N ILE A 157 10.40 -3.10 -5.05
CA ILE A 157 9.01 -2.76 -5.32
C ILE A 157 8.15 -3.07 -4.09
N GLN A 158 8.34 -4.25 -3.48
CA GLN A 158 7.59 -4.61 -2.28
C GLN A 158 7.85 -3.65 -1.11
N MET A 159 9.10 -3.26 -0.89
CA MET A 159 9.44 -2.27 0.16
C MET A 159 8.76 -0.92 -0.06
N MET A 160 8.66 -0.45 -1.31
CA MET A 160 7.95 0.80 -1.62
C MET A 160 6.44 0.68 -1.33
N VAL A 161 5.84 -0.44 -1.70
CA VAL A 161 4.42 -0.71 -1.41
C VAL A 161 4.18 -0.81 0.10
N ASP A 162 5.03 -1.53 0.82
CA ASP A 162 4.92 -1.69 2.27
C ASP A 162 5.08 -0.35 2.99
N LEU A 163 6.05 0.48 2.58
CA LEU A 163 6.24 1.81 3.13
C LEU A 163 4.99 2.68 2.92
N GLN A 164 4.42 2.67 1.71
CA GLN A 164 3.21 3.43 1.41
C GLN A 164 2.02 2.96 2.27
N LEU A 165 1.82 1.65 2.42
CA LEU A 165 0.76 1.09 3.25
C LEU A 165 0.97 1.43 4.73
N MET A 166 2.17 1.21 5.27
CA MET A 166 2.48 1.47 6.68
C MET A 166 2.38 2.94 7.04
N SER A 167 2.68 3.86 6.12
CA SER A 167 2.55 5.30 6.36
C SER A 167 1.10 5.75 6.57
N GLN A 168 0.11 4.94 6.18
CA GLN A 168 -1.31 5.21 6.37
C GLN A 168 -1.89 4.59 7.65
N LEU A 169 -1.12 3.72 8.31
CA LEU A 169 -1.59 3.02 9.50
C LEU A 169 -1.12 3.76 10.77
N PRO A 170 -2.03 4.10 11.68
CA PRO A 170 -1.67 4.66 12.97
C PRO A 170 -0.99 3.61 13.85
N LEU A 171 -0.15 4.05 14.79
CA LEU A 171 0.44 3.16 15.79
C LEU A 171 -0.60 2.76 16.86
N VAL A 172 -0.51 1.53 17.36
CA VAL A 172 -1.27 1.11 18.55
C VAL A 172 -0.83 1.97 19.73
N GLN A 173 -1.78 2.64 20.37
CA GLN A 173 -1.51 3.44 21.56
C GLN A 173 -1.69 2.56 22.81
N SER A 174 -0.65 2.39 23.60
CA SER A 174 -0.75 1.89 24.97
C SER A 174 -1.33 2.99 25.83
N GLN A 175 -2.57 2.83 26.32
CA GLN A 175 -3.13 3.69 27.37
C GLN A 175 -2.57 3.30 28.72
#